data_34f9e0e5b86f0df4c89fc6f3c8625d10
#
_entry.id   34f9e0e5b86f0df4c89fc6f3c8625d10
#
_cell.length_a   1.000
_cell.length_b   1.000
_cell.length_c   1.000
_cell.angle_alpha   90.00
_cell.angle_beta   90.00
_cell.angle_gamma   90.00
#
_symmetry.space_group_name_H-M   'P 1'
#
loop_
_entity.id
_entity.type
_entity.pdbx_description
1 polymer ?
#
loop_
_entity_poly.entity_id
_entity_poly.type
_entity_poly.pdbx_seq_one_letter_code
_entity_poly.pdbx_strand_id
1 'polypeptide(L)'
;MNIRLTASLCLVASAASIASVPAYAQLSSNATVYASGLESPRGLKFGPDGDLYVAEAGTGGTISTVGSCAQVPPPIGSYLGGNTGRISKLDKSGNRTTVASGFPSTLAAEGDLQGVADIAFLNGTLYAVTAGGGCSHGNASSPNVIARVDTKSGSWKAIANLSQFVQSHPAAYPDLGDFEPDGVFYSLIAHDNRLYTLEPNHGQLFSSSASGDLREELDISRQQGHIVPTSIAVNDGRFYIGNLGLFPITPESSKIMSFNIGACPWPFLFGFGCGDEVQKLRLSGSRYGFTTVVALDFGPDGLLYALELNDAAGFPAPPFGVGKVVRLNRAGDIEDVATGLSVPTGMTFGPDGYLYVSNFGAAPSGQILRISVH
;
A
#
# COMPACT_ATOMS: atom_id res chain seq x y z
N MET A 1 -45.01 74.67 7.90
CA MET A 1 -43.63 74.21 7.74
C MET A 1 -43.65 72.67 7.69
N ASN A 2 -43.72 72.12 6.47
CA ASN A 2 -43.94 70.69 6.24
C ASN A 2 -42.60 70.02 6.06
N ILE A 3 -42.27 69.14 7.00
CA ILE A 3 -41.06 68.26 6.91
C ILE A 3 -41.50 66.96 6.31
N ARG A 4 -40.96 66.63 5.10
CA ARG A 4 -41.12 65.34 4.46
C ARG A 4 -39.95 64.42 4.94
N LEU A 5 -40.28 63.31 5.59
CA LEU A 5 -39.35 62.21 5.84
C LEU A 5 -39.26 61.29 4.57
N THR A 6 -38.12 61.23 4.01
CA THR A 6 -37.78 60.20 2.99
C THR A 6 -37.15 59.00 3.68
N ALA A 7 -37.83 57.87 3.63
CA ALA A 7 -37.29 56.60 4.09
C ALA A 7 -36.40 55.97 2.98
N SER A 8 -35.10 55.84 3.25
CA SER A 8 -34.17 55.08 2.39
C SER A 8 -34.23 53.60 2.77
N LEU A 9 -34.70 52.78 1.85
CA LEU A 9 -34.64 51.31 1.95
C LEU A 9 -33.23 50.83 1.57
N CYS A 10 -32.43 50.39 2.55
CA CYS A 10 -31.19 49.68 2.28
C CYS A 10 -31.50 48.21 1.96
N LEU A 11 -31.32 47.80 0.69
CA LEU A 11 -31.28 46.40 0.29
C LEU A 11 -29.95 45.84 0.73
N VAL A 12 -29.95 44.94 1.72
CA VAL A 12 -28.82 44.09 2.07
C VAL A 12 -28.84 42.89 1.13
N ALA A 13 -27.98 42.90 0.12
CA ALA A 13 -27.72 41.71 -0.73
C ALA A 13 -26.89 40.72 0.07
N SER A 14 -27.51 39.67 0.58
CA SER A 14 -26.81 38.52 1.16
C SER A 14 -26.12 37.76 0.04
N ALA A 15 -24.79 37.91 -0.12
CA ALA A 15 -23.98 37.04 -0.97
C ALA A 15 -23.91 35.68 -0.25
N ALA A 16 -24.67 34.70 -0.75
CA ALA A 16 -24.49 33.33 -0.39
C ALA A 16 -23.13 32.84 -0.91
N SER A 17 -22.17 32.65 -0.03
CA SER A 17 -20.92 32.00 -0.33
C SER A 17 -21.22 30.53 -0.72
N ILE A 18 -21.24 30.23 -2.00
CA ILE A 18 -21.26 28.84 -2.49
C ILE A 18 -19.88 28.30 -2.13
N ALA A 19 -19.79 27.51 -1.05
CA ALA A 19 -18.60 26.72 -0.79
C ALA A 19 -18.39 25.79 -1.98
N SER A 20 -17.33 26.02 -2.75
CA SER A 20 -16.93 25.13 -3.83
C SER A 20 -16.57 23.78 -3.20
N VAL A 21 -17.42 22.77 -3.41
CA VAL A 21 -17.08 21.39 -3.16
C VAL A 21 -15.84 21.10 -4.05
N PRO A 22 -14.74 20.58 -3.50
CA PRO A 22 -13.59 20.22 -4.33
C PRO A 22 -14.10 19.30 -5.45
N ALA A 23 -13.89 19.72 -6.69
CA ALA A 23 -14.23 18.90 -7.83
C ALA A 23 -13.22 17.72 -7.82
N TYR A 24 -13.66 16.55 -7.36
CA TYR A 24 -12.91 15.33 -7.61
C TYR A 24 -12.73 15.19 -9.12
N ALA A 25 -11.52 14.88 -9.55
CA ALA A 25 -11.28 14.63 -10.97
C ALA A 25 -12.21 13.50 -11.44
N GLN A 26 -12.75 13.67 -12.62
CA GLN A 26 -13.70 12.71 -13.17
C GLN A 26 -13.01 11.37 -13.42
N LEU A 27 -13.58 10.31 -12.85
CA LEU A 27 -13.14 8.94 -13.11
C LEU A 27 -13.26 8.62 -14.60
N SER A 28 -12.22 7.99 -15.17
CA SER A 28 -12.24 7.60 -16.60
C SER A 28 -13.39 6.65 -16.92
N SER A 29 -13.94 6.74 -18.14
CA SER A 29 -15.16 6.05 -18.56
C SER A 29 -15.06 4.52 -18.58
N ASN A 30 -13.84 3.96 -18.58
CA ASN A 30 -13.57 2.52 -18.52
C ASN A 30 -13.55 1.96 -17.09
N ALA A 31 -13.72 2.80 -16.08
CA ALA A 31 -13.74 2.43 -14.68
C ALA A 31 -15.15 2.55 -14.08
N THR A 32 -15.56 1.56 -13.30
CA THR A 32 -16.86 1.52 -12.62
C THR A 32 -16.68 1.12 -11.15
N VAL A 33 -17.57 1.60 -10.26
CA VAL A 33 -17.59 1.17 -8.87
C VAL A 33 -18.11 -0.26 -8.80
N TYR A 34 -17.29 -1.18 -8.28
CA TYR A 34 -17.63 -2.58 -8.06
C TYR A 34 -18.23 -2.81 -6.66
N ALA A 35 -17.63 -2.20 -5.64
CA ALA A 35 -18.12 -2.24 -4.27
C ALA A 35 -17.79 -0.93 -3.54
N SER A 36 -18.52 -0.62 -2.48
CA SER A 36 -18.32 0.58 -1.65
C SER A 36 -18.53 0.28 -0.17
N GLY A 37 -18.20 1.25 0.70
CA GLY A 37 -18.38 1.12 2.14
C GLY A 37 -17.28 0.28 2.81
N LEU A 38 -16.09 0.18 2.19
CA LEU A 38 -14.91 -0.41 2.82
C LEU A 38 -14.21 0.62 3.70
N GLU A 39 -13.56 0.18 4.77
CA GLU A 39 -12.84 1.04 5.71
C GLU A 39 -11.34 1.08 5.36
N SER A 40 -10.93 2.11 4.62
CA SER A 40 -9.55 2.29 4.16
C SER A 40 -9.02 1.06 3.43
N PRO A 41 -9.60 0.68 2.26
CA PRO A 41 -9.18 -0.52 1.53
C PRO A 41 -7.74 -0.38 1.08
N ARG A 42 -6.98 -1.47 1.18
CA ARG A 42 -5.56 -1.58 0.85
C ARG A 42 -5.34 -2.65 -0.22
N GLY A 43 -4.40 -3.58 -0.02
CA GLY A 43 -4.16 -4.68 -0.94
C GLY A 43 -5.37 -5.58 -1.14
N LEU A 44 -5.49 -6.19 -2.31
CA LEU A 44 -6.61 -7.06 -2.69
C LEU A 44 -6.13 -8.20 -3.58
N LYS A 45 -6.75 -9.38 -3.44
CA LYS A 45 -6.43 -10.58 -4.23
C LYS A 45 -7.66 -11.44 -4.44
N PHE A 46 -7.77 -12.06 -5.61
CA PHE A 46 -8.77 -13.11 -5.84
C PHE A 46 -8.39 -14.39 -5.11
N GLY A 47 -9.33 -14.92 -4.38
CA GLY A 47 -9.19 -16.21 -3.70
C GLY A 47 -9.37 -17.41 -4.63
N PRO A 48 -9.02 -18.62 -4.15
CA PRO A 48 -9.25 -19.86 -4.90
C PRO A 48 -10.73 -20.17 -5.14
N ASP A 49 -11.63 -19.54 -4.39
CA ASP A 49 -13.09 -19.59 -4.58
C ASP A 49 -13.61 -18.65 -5.68
N GLY A 50 -12.73 -17.80 -6.23
CA GLY A 50 -13.04 -16.81 -7.26
C GLY A 50 -13.67 -15.52 -6.74
N ASP A 51 -13.81 -15.35 -5.42
CA ASP A 51 -14.23 -14.09 -4.80
C ASP A 51 -13.02 -13.17 -4.56
N LEU A 52 -13.28 -11.86 -4.48
CA LEU A 52 -12.24 -10.87 -4.24
C LEU A 52 -12.10 -10.61 -2.75
N TYR A 53 -10.90 -10.85 -2.22
CA TYR A 53 -10.54 -10.53 -0.84
C TYR A 53 -9.84 -9.17 -0.79
N VAL A 54 -10.16 -8.36 0.24
CA VAL A 54 -9.65 -6.99 0.39
C VAL A 54 -9.13 -6.81 1.81
N ALA A 55 -7.89 -6.36 1.94
CA ALA A 55 -7.34 -5.83 3.17
C ALA A 55 -7.94 -4.47 3.46
N GLU A 56 -8.35 -4.22 4.70
CA GLU A 56 -8.84 -2.92 5.15
C GLU A 56 -8.02 -2.47 6.36
N ALA A 57 -7.45 -1.27 6.28
CA ALA A 57 -6.68 -0.70 7.38
C ALA A 57 -7.55 -0.40 8.61
N GLY A 58 -8.85 -0.25 8.42
CA GLY A 58 -9.79 0.11 9.48
C GLY A 58 -9.88 1.62 9.68
N THR A 59 -10.12 2.03 10.92
CA THR A 59 -10.34 3.44 11.31
C THR A 59 -9.36 3.94 12.37
N GLY A 60 -8.25 3.21 12.60
CA GLY A 60 -7.32 3.51 13.68
C GLY A 60 -7.90 3.25 15.07
N GLY A 61 -7.54 4.07 16.03
CA GLY A 61 -8.01 3.97 17.41
C GLY A 61 -7.74 5.23 18.23
N THR A 62 -7.67 5.07 19.55
CA THR A 62 -7.49 6.18 20.50
C THR A 62 -6.38 5.94 21.51
N ILE A 63 -5.64 4.83 21.37
CA ILE A 63 -4.58 4.45 22.30
C ILE A 63 -3.29 5.17 21.92
N SER A 64 -2.73 5.95 22.86
CA SER A 64 -1.44 6.61 22.71
C SER A 64 -0.37 5.88 23.53
N THR A 65 0.80 5.73 22.95
CA THR A 65 2.01 5.18 23.60
C THR A 65 3.12 6.23 23.73
N VAL A 66 2.78 7.49 23.53
CA VAL A 66 3.73 8.60 23.72
C VAL A 66 4.30 8.57 25.13
N GLY A 67 5.63 8.61 25.23
CA GLY A 67 6.37 8.48 26.49
C GLY A 67 6.63 7.04 26.95
N SER A 68 6.10 6.03 26.26
CA SER A 68 6.31 4.61 26.61
C SER A 68 7.42 3.95 25.74
N CYS A 69 7.62 4.43 24.52
CA CYS A 69 8.63 3.94 23.58
C CYS A 69 9.00 5.03 22.56
N ALA A 70 9.99 4.73 21.70
CA ALA A 70 10.33 5.57 20.55
C ALA A 70 9.10 5.72 19.65
N GLN A 71 8.84 6.95 19.24
CA GLN A 71 7.70 7.30 18.37
C GLN A 71 8.18 7.58 16.96
N VAL A 72 7.27 7.48 16.00
CA VAL A 72 7.50 7.97 14.63
C VAL A 72 7.68 9.49 14.67
N PRO A 73 8.66 10.05 13.95
CA PRO A 73 8.91 11.49 13.96
C PRO A 73 7.75 12.32 13.39
N PRO A 74 7.56 13.57 13.85
CA PRO A 74 6.69 14.51 13.15
C PRO A 74 7.18 14.79 11.71
N PRO A 75 6.29 15.10 10.76
CA PRO A 75 4.85 15.38 10.92
C PRO A 75 3.96 14.13 11.00
N ILE A 76 4.45 12.95 10.68
CA ILE A 76 3.68 11.70 10.57
C ILE A 76 3.21 11.22 11.95
N GLY A 77 4.13 11.02 12.89
CA GLY A 77 3.83 10.63 14.26
C GLY A 77 3.30 11.80 15.12
N SER A 78 2.68 11.57 16.25
CA SER A 78 2.47 10.27 16.89
C SER A 78 1.18 9.60 16.43
N TYR A 79 1.15 8.27 16.46
CA TYR A 79 -0.01 7.48 16.06
C TYR A 79 -0.95 7.18 17.23
N LEU A 80 -2.24 6.98 16.89
CA LEU A 80 -3.27 6.49 17.81
C LEU A 80 -3.71 5.09 17.41
N GLY A 81 -3.39 4.10 18.25
CA GLY A 81 -3.63 2.69 18.00
C GLY A 81 -5.01 2.19 18.37
N GLY A 82 -5.41 1.10 17.76
CA GLY A 82 -6.64 0.33 17.99
C GLY A 82 -6.60 -1.01 17.25
N ASN A 83 -7.75 -1.70 17.18
CA ASN A 83 -7.88 -3.03 16.57
C ASN A 83 -9.05 -3.07 15.58
N THR A 84 -9.13 -2.10 14.68
CA THR A 84 -10.23 -1.97 13.70
C THR A 84 -9.91 -2.55 12.33
N GLY A 85 -8.65 -2.98 12.11
CA GLY A 85 -8.22 -3.62 10.86
C GLY A 85 -8.99 -4.93 10.60
N ARG A 86 -9.27 -5.21 9.32
CA ARG A 86 -10.02 -6.41 8.92
C ARG A 86 -9.69 -6.86 7.50
N ILE A 87 -10.20 -8.03 7.16
CA ILE A 87 -10.22 -8.56 5.79
C ILE A 87 -11.68 -8.79 5.42
N SER A 88 -12.09 -8.23 4.29
CA SER A 88 -13.41 -8.46 3.69
C SER A 88 -13.30 -9.33 2.45
N LYS A 89 -14.41 -9.95 2.09
CA LYS A 89 -14.60 -10.70 0.86
C LYS A 89 -15.77 -10.10 0.09
N LEU A 90 -15.61 -9.92 -1.20
CA LEU A 90 -16.61 -9.44 -2.15
C LEU A 90 -16.96 -10.58 -3.10
N ASP A 91 -18.23 -10.91 -3.18
CA ASP A 91 -18.74 -11.86 -4.17
C ASP A 91 -18.78 -11.25 -5.57
N LYS A 92 -19.16 -12.04 -6.58
CA LYS A 92 -19.23 -11.61 -8.00
C LYS A 92 -20.21 -10.44 -8.25
N SER A 93 -21.08 -10.14 -7.30
CA SER A 93 -22.02 -9.02 -7.33
C SER A 93 -21.53 -7.80 -6.55
N GLY A 94 -20.33 -7.88 -5.93
CA GLY A 94 -19.77 -6.84 -5.09
C GLY A 94 -20.33 -6.81 -3.66
N ASN A 95 -21.12 -7.83 -3.25
CA ASN A 95 -21.63 -7.90 -1.88
C ASN A 95 -20.50 -8.25 -0.92
N ARG A 96 -20.37 -7.46 0.16
CA ARG A 96 -19.31 -7.55 1.14
C ARG A 96 -19.69 -8.46 2.31
N THR A 97 -18.75 -9.31 2.72
CA THR A 97 -18.76 -10.06 3.98
C THR A 97 -17.42 -9.90 4.69
N THR A 98 -17.42 -9.82 6.03
CA THR A 98 -16.19 -9.82 6.81
C THR A 98 -15.66 -11.25 6.92
N VAL A 99 -14.38 -11.45 6.56
CA VAL A 99 -13.67 -12.72 6.69
C VAL A 99 -12.98 -12.84 8.04
N ALA A 100 -12.22 -11.81 8.44
CA ALA A 100 -11.53 -11.74 9.72
C ALA A 100 -11.42 -10.28 10.17
N SER A 101 -11.34 -10.04 11.48
CA SER A 101 -11.28 -8.69 12.06
C SER A 101 -10.42 -8.67 13.32
N GLY A 102 -10.28 -7.49 13.93
CA GLY A 102 -9.49 -7.33 15.15
C GLY A 102 -7.99 -7.26 14.92
N PHE A 103 -7.56 -6.96 13.70
CA PHE A 103 -6.15 -6.67 13.42
C PHE A 103 -5.76 -5.29 13.95
N PRO A 104 -4.47 -5.10 14.33
CA PRO A 104 -3.99 -3.79 14.71
C PRO A 104 -4.26 -2.76 13.61
N SER A 105 -4.65 -1.57 14.02
CA SER A 105 -4.93 -0.43 13.16
C SER A 105 -4.46 0.83 13.84
N THR A 106 -4.03 1.84 13.09
CA THR A 106 -3.52 3.08 13.67
C THR A 106 -3.90 4.28 12.79
N LEU A 107 -4.04 5.43 13.43
CA LEU A 107 -4.31 6.72 12.80
C LEU A 107 -3.12 7.63 13.06
N ALA A 108 -2.48 8.10 11.98
CA ALA A 108 -1.42 9.09 12.02
C ALA A 108 -1.95 10.49 12.34
N ALA A 109 -1.05 11.39 12.77
CA ALA A 109 -1.43 12.76 13.11
C ALA A 109 -1.95 13.56 11.89
N GLU A 110 -1.45 13.28 10.69
CA GLU A 110 -1.92 13.87 9.43
C GLU A 110 -3.15 13.18 8.83
N GLY A 111 -3.63 12.10 9.44
CA GLY A 111 -4.86 11.40 9.05
C GLY A 111 -4.66 10.15 8.20
N ASP A 112 -3.43 9.71 7.93
CA ASP A 112 -3.21 8.39 7.30
C ASP A 112 -3.64 7.25 8.23
N LEU A 113 -4.17 6.19 7.63
CA LEU A 113 -4.69 5.01 8.33
C LEU A 113 -3.87 3.79 7.91
N GLN A 114 -3.29 3.10 8.89
CA GLN A 114 -2.54 1.87 8.67
C GLN A 114 -3.17 0.72 9.45
N GLY A 115 -3.07 -0.50 8.92
CA GLY A 115 -3.72 -1.67 9.52
C GLY A 115 -3.35 -2.94 8.79
N VAL A 116 -4.33 -3.69 8.26
CA VAL A 116 -4.04 -4.77 7.31
C VAL A 116 -3.63 -4.12 5.99
N ALA A 117 -2.35 -4.26 5.63
CA ALA A 117 -1.80 -3.57 4.48
C ALA A 117 -2.00 -4.35 3.17
N ASP A 118 -1.78 -5.66 3.19
CA ASP A 118 -1.97 -6.50 2.01
C ASP A 118 -2.25 -7.95 2.40
N ILE A 119 -2.67 -8.75 1.42
CA ILE A 119 -3.02 -10.16 1.57
C ILE A 119 -2.45 -10.98 0.42
N ALA A 120 -2.17 -12.24 0.69
CA ALA A 120 -1.75 -13.19 -0.34
C ALA A 120 -2.29 -14.59 -0.05
N PHE A 121 -2.51 -15.36 -1.10
CA PHE A 121 -2.81 -16.79 -0.99
C PHE A 121 -1.54 -17.61 -1.27
N LEU A 122 -1.11 -18.40 -0.28
CA LEU A 122 -0.03 -19.37 -0.44
C LEU A 122 -0.60 -20.77 -0.26
N ASN A 123 -0.54 -21.58 -1.32
CA ASN A 123 -1.10 -22.94 -1.33
C ASN A 123 -2.56 -23.00 -0.86
N GLY A 124 -3.38 -22.04 -1.31
CA GLY A 124 -4.81 -21.95 -0.96
C GLY A 124 -5.12 -21.42 0.45
N THR A 125 -4.10 -21.10 1.24
CA THR A 125 -4.25 -20.50 2.57
C THR A 125 -4.09 -18.99 2.47
N LEU A 126 -4.99 -18.23 3.12
CA LEU A 126 -4.93 -16.77 3.19
C LEU A 126 -3.92 -16.33 4.25
N TYR A 127 -3.08 -15.38 3.86
CA TYR A 127 -2.16 -14.65 4.74
C TYR A 127 -2.38 -13.15 4.61
N ALA A 128 -2.06 -12.43 5.67
CA ALA A 128 -2.13 -10.97 5.72
C ALA A 128 -0.85 -10.41 6.31
N VAL A 129 -0.43 -9.23 5.86
CA VAL A 129 0.61 -8.42 6.48
C VAL A 129 -0.02 -7.21 7.14
N THR A 130 0.44 -6.86 8.34
CA THR A 130 -0.03 -5.69 9.09
C THR A 130 1.01 -4.58 9.11
N ALA A 131 0.53 -3.33 9.15
CA ALA A 131 1.33 -2.10 9.24
C ALA A 131 0.92 -1.22 10.44
N GLY A 132 -0.22 -1.47 11.06
CA GLY A 132 -0.74 -0.68 12.19
C GLY A 132 -0.33 -1.19 13.57
N GLY A 133 0.65 -2.11 13.66
CA GLY A 133 1.09 -2.73 14.89
C GLY A 133 2.38 -2.11 15.45
N GLY A 134 2.65 -2.39 16.72
CA GLY A 134 3.85 -1.95 17.42
C GLY A 134 3.64 -0.77 18.37
N CYS A 135 4.61 -0.56 19.24
CA CYS A 135 4.53 0.49 20.24
C CYS A 135 4.54 1.88 19.60
N SER A 136 5.34 2.11 18.58
CA SER A 136 5.38 3.39 17.84
C SER A 136 4.05 3.75 17.15
N HIS A 137 3.18 2.74 16.95
CA HIS A 137 1.86 2.87 16.33
C HIS A 137 0.69 2.87 17.33
N GLY A 138 0.97 3.02 18.64
CA GLY A 138 -0.06 2.98 19.67
C GLY A 138 -0.56 1.58 20.03
N ASN A 139 0.05 0.51 19.50
CA ASN A 139 -0.37 -0.88 19.66
C ASN A 139 0.74 -1.75 20.31
N ALA A 140 1.21 -1.36 21.51
CA ALA A 140 2.37 -1.95 22.18
C ALA A 140 2.32 -3.49 22.36
N SER A 141 1.12 -4.07 22.49
CA SER A 141 0.91 -5.52 22.66
C SER A 141 0.70 -6.28 21.35
N SER A 142 0.60 -5.57 20.22
CA SER A 142 0.26 -6.15 18.91
C SER A 142 1.28 -5.68 17.88
N PRO A 143 2.41 -6.38 17.69
CA PRO A 143 3.43 -5.99 16.71
C PRO A 143 2.90 -6.14 15.27
N ASN A 144 3.62 -5.57 14.31
CA ASN A 144 3.42 -5.89 12.90
C ASN A 144 3.81 -7.34 12.62
N VAL A 145 2.97 -8.06 11.89
CA VAL A 145 3.09 -9.50 11.69
C VAL A 145 2.72 -9.92 10.27
N ILE A 146 3.21 -11.10 9.87
CA ILE A 146 2.51 -11.92 8.90
C ILE A 146 1.56 -12.82 9.68
N ALA A 147 0.27 -12.74 9.36
CA ALA A 147 -0.79 -13.52 9.98
C ALA A 147 -1.32 -14.59 9.01
N ARG A 148 -1.49 -15.81 9.49
CA ARG A 148 -2.27 -16.84 8.83
C ARG A 148 -3.74 -16.68 9.21
N VAL A 149 -4.65 -16.69 8.23
CA VAL A 149 -6.08 -16.47 8.43
C VAL A 149 -6.87 -17.74 8.12
N ASP A 150 -7.73 -18.14 9.02
CA ASP A 150 -8.73 -19.17 8.79
C ASP A 150 -10.02 -18.52 8.26
N THR A 151 -10.25 -18.63 6.97
CA THR A 151 -11.41 -18.01 6.30
C THR A 151 -12.76 -18.60 6.68
N LYS A 152 -12.80 -19.74 7.37
CA LYS A 152 -14.04 -20.38 7.82
C LYS A 152 -14.47 -19.88 9.19
N SER A 153 -13.52 -19.78 10.13
CA SER A 153 -13.78 -19.34 11.50
C SER A 153 -13.64 -17.84 11.70
N GLY A 154 -12.93 -17.15 10.79
CA GLY A 154 -12.56 -15.75 10.92
C GLY A 154 -11.41 -15.50 11.91
N SER A 155 -10.82 -16.56 12.48
CA SER A 155 -9.68 -16.45 13.37
C SER A 155 -8.38 -16.24 12.60
N TRP A 156 -7.43 -15.54 13.21
CA TRP A 156 -6.10 -15.40 12.65
C TRP A 156 -5.02 -15.61 13.72
N LYS A 157 -3.83 -15.97 13.27
CA LYS A 157 -2.67 -16.21 14.11
C LYS A 157 -1.42 -15.62 13.47
N ALA A 158 -0.67 -14.83 14.23
CA ALA A 158 0.66 -14.40 13.83
C ALA A 158 1.58 -15.62 13.64
N ILE A 159 2.23 -15.68 12.48
CA ILE A 159 3.25 -16.70 12.18
C ILE A 159 4.66 -16.11 12.21
N ALA A 160 4.81 -14.81 11.97
CA ALA A 160 6.08 -14.10 11.97
C ALA A 160 5.90 -12.71 12.60
N ASN A 161 6.81 -12.32 13.51
CA ASN A 161 6.85 -11.01 14.13
C ASN A 161 7.80 -10.11 13.33
N LEU A 162 7.22 -9.25 12.50
CA LEU A 162 7.96 -8.36 11.62
C LEU A 162 8.60 -7.19 12.36
N SER A 163 7.91 -6.59 13.36
CA SER A 163 8.48 -5.50 14.17
C SER A 163 9.76 -5.93 14.87
N GLN A 164 9.75 -7.10 15.49
CA GLN A 164 10.96 -7.63 16.12
C GLN A 164 12.08 -7.92 15.10
N PHE A 165 11.69 -8.37 13.92
CA PHE A 165 12.66 -8.73 12.88
C PHE A 165 13.37 -7.50 12.32
N VAL A 166 12.66 -6.41 11.98
CA VAL A 166 13.31 -5.17 11.50
C VAL A 166 14.20 -4.53 12.56
N GLN A 167 13.82 -4.59 13.85
CA GLN A 167 14.64 -4.09 14.93
C GLN A 167 15.98 -4.86 15.08
N SER A 168 16.00 -6.15 14.75
CA SER A 168 17.20 -6.99 14.77
C SER A 168 17.98 -7.00 13.45
N HIS A 169 17.40 -6.48 12.37
CA HIS A 169 18.00 -6.39 11.04
C HIS A 169 17.89 -4.95 10.51
N PRO A 170 18.65 -4.01 11.09
CA PRO A 170 18.56 -2.60 10.69
C PRO A 170 19.06 -2.41 9.27
N ALA A 171 18.35 -1.56 8.52
CA ALA A 171 18.76 -1.16 7.18
C ALA A 171 20.13 -0.47 7.19
N ALA A 172 20.89 -0.61 6.11
CA ALA A 172 22.22 -0.01 6.02
C ALA A 172 22.20 1.53 6.00
N TYR A 173 21.18 2.11 5.38
CA TYR A 173 21.03 3.56 5.23
C TYR A 173 19.58 3.99 5.55
N PRO A 174 19.15 3.93 6.83
CA PRO A 174 17.84 4.42 7.25
C PRO A 174 17.77 5.94 7.13
N ASP A 175 16.64 6.48 6.71
CA ASP A 175 16.34 7.90 6.85
C ASP A 175 15.73 8.16 8.23
N LEU A 176 16.41 8.94 9.07
CA LEU A 176 15.94 9.22 10.43
C LEU A 176 14.72 10.16 10.47
N GLY A 177 14.46 10.90 9.39
CA GLY A 177 13.30 11.78 9.26
C GLY A 177 12.01 11.01 8.92
N ASP A 178 12.15 9.79 8.37
CA ASP A 178 11.06 8.90 7.97
C ASP A 178 11.18 7.52 8.64
N PHE A 179 11.76 7.47 9.84
CA PHE A 179 12.06 6.22 10.52
C PHE A 179 10.87 5.72 11.35
N GLU A 180 10.46 4.51 11.08
CA GLU A 180 9.36 3.82 11.77
C GLU A 180 9.91 2.68 12.65
N PRO A 181 10.02 2.85 13.98
CA PRO A 181 10.69 1.88 14.88
C PRO A 181 10.14 0.46 14.83
N ASP A 182 8.83 0.30 14.59
CA ASP A 182 8.17 -1.02 14.47
C ASP A 182 8.00 -1.45 13.01
N GLY A 183 8.48 -0.64 12.05
CA GLY A 183 8.31 -0.82 10.61
C GLY A 183 6.88 -0.60 10.12
N VAL A 184 6.75 -0.26 8.83
CA VAL A 184 5.48 -0.15 8.11
C VAL A 184 5.54 -1.07 6.90
N PHE A 185 4.79 -2.15 6.91
CA PHE A 185 4.80 -3.12 5.81
C PHE A 185 3.69 -2.78 4.83
N TYR A 186 3.97 -2.84 3.53
CA TYR A 186 3.02 -2.35 2.53
C TYR A 186 2.45 -3.45 1.63
N SER A 187 3.28 -4.28 1.01
CA SER A 187 2.85 -5.30 0.04
C SER A 187 3.09 -6.70 0.56
N LEU A 188 2.29 -7.67 0.08
CA LEU A 188 2.47 -9.09 0.33
C LEU A 188 2.20 -9.90 -0.93
N ILE A 189 3.18 -10.68 -1.39
CA ILE A 189 3.00 -11.63 -2.48
C ILE A 189 3.43 -13.03 -2.07
N ALA A 190 2.87 -14.05 -2.74
CA ALA A 190 3.29 -15.42 -2.61
C ALA A 190 4.10 -15.85 -3.85
N HIS A 191 5.30 -16.38 -3.65
CA HIS A 191 6.16 -16.91 -4.70
C HIS A 191 7.05 -18.02 -4.14
N ASP A 192 7.24 -19.12 -4.89
CA ASP A 192 8.12 -20.25 -4.54
C ASP A 192 7.98 -20.75 -3.09
N ASN A 193 6.72 -20.99 -2.66
CA ASN A 193 6.37 -21.43 -1.31
C ASN A 193 6.76 -20.47 -0.17
N ARG A 194 7.04 -19.20 -0.48
CA ARG A 194 7.30 -18.15 0.50
C ARG A 194 6.38 -16.96 0.27
N LEU A 195 6.21 -16.19 1.32
CA LEU A 195 5.54 -14.88 1.31
C LEU A 195 6.63 -13.82 1.31
N TYR A 196 6.52 -12.82 0.44
CA TYR A 196 7.45 -11.69 0.34
C TYR A 196 6.73 -10.40 0.69
N THR A 197 7.36 -9.57 1.50
CA THR A 197 6.82 -8.28 1.94
C THR A 197 7.89 -7.20 1.92
N LEU A 198 7.48 -5.97 1.57
CA LEU A 198 8.33 -4.78 1.60
C LEU A 198 8.10 -4.01 2.89
N GLU A 199 9.18 -3.49 3.44
CA GLU A 199 9.18 -2.45 4.45
C GLU A 199 9.71 -1.16 3.81
N PRO A 200 8.83 -0.18 3.50
CA PRO A 200 9.15 1.02 2.74
C PRO A 200 10.13 1.98 3.39
N ASN A 201 9.95 2.26 4.69
CA ASN A 201 10.68 3.31 5.39
C ASN A 201 12.14 2.92 5.67
N HIS A 202 12.40 1.64 5.92
CA HIS A 202 13.76 1.11 6.02
C HIS A 202 14.34 0.71 4.65
N GLY A 203 13.47 0.50 3.66
CA GLY A 203 13.88 0.11 2.31
C GLY A 203 14.35 -1.32 2.22
N GLN A 204 13.60 -2.28 2.80
CA GLN A 204 13.99 -3.70 2.87
C GLN A 204 12.90 -4.62 2.29
N LEU A 205 13.35 -5.72 1.68
CA LEU A 205 12.50 -6.83 1.26
C LEU A 205 12.75 -8.03 2.17
N PHE A 206 11.68 -8.54 2.76
CA PHE A 206 11.70 -9.73 3.59
C PHE A 206 10.90 -10.86 2.96
N SER A 207 11.22 -12.10 3.37
CA SER A 207 10.39 -13.24 3.06
C SER A 207 10.10 -14.09 4.29
N SER A 208 8.99 -14.81 4.28
CA SER A 208 8.60 -15.76 5.31
C SER A 208 8.14 -17.08 4.71
N SER A 209 8.52 -18.20 5.31
CA SER A 209 7.84 -19.46 5.03
C SER A 209 6.42 -19.49 5.62
N ALA A 210 5.60 -20.45 5.24
CA ALA A 210 4.28 -20.69 5.84
C ALA A 210 4.32 -21.00 7.36
N SER A 211 5.50 -21.39 7.89
CA SER A 211 5.75 -21.63 9.31
C SER A 211 6.37 -20.45 10.06
N GLY A 212 6.66 -19.33 9.37
CA GLY A 212 7.16 -18.12 9.99
C GLY A 212 8.70 -17.97 9.99
N ASP A 213 9.43 -18.79 9.21
CA ASP A 213 10.87 -18.61 9.02
C ASP A 213 11.13 -17.34 8.19
N LEU A 214 11.54 -16.25 8.88
CA LEU A 214 11.81 -14.93 8.28
C LEU A 214 13.24 -14.86 7.75
N ARG A 215 13.39 -14.14 6.64
CA ARG A 215 14.68 -13.80 6.01
C ARG A 215 14.64 -12.39 5.45
N GLU A 216 15.76 -11.69 5.56
CA GLU A 216 16.02 -10.52 4.74
C GLU A 216 16.53 -11.01 3.37
N GLU A 217 15.81 -10.65 2.31
CA GLU A 217 16.16 -11.04 0.94
C GLU A 217 16.96 -9.94 0.23
N LEU A 218 16.71 -8.68 0.60
CA LEU A 218 17.38 -7.53 0.00
C LEU A 218 17.26 -6.29 0.89
N ASP A 219 18.38 -5.68 1.20
CA ASP A 219 18.47 -4.29 1.67
C ASP A 219 18.57 -3.36 0.45
N ILE A 220 17.42 -2.81 0.05
CA ILE A 220 17.31 -1.88 -1.09
C ILE A 220 18.02 -0.57 -0.76
N SER A 221 17.96 -0.12 0.51
CA SER A 221 18.59 1.11 0.97
C SER A 221 20.08 1.12 0.69
N ARG A 222 20.75 -0.02 0.78
CA ARG A 222 22.18 -0.21 0.51
C ARG A 222 22.57 0.16 -0.92
N GLN A 223 21.66 -0.05 -1.87
CA GLN A 223 21.94 0.15 -3.30
C GLN A 223 21.32 1.43 -3.84
N GLN A 224 20.20 1.85 -3.28
CA GLN A 224 19.36 2.93 -3.83
C GLN A 224 19.22 4.14 -2.91
N GLY A 225 19.70 4.05 -1.67
CA GLY A 225 19.37 5.03 -0.63
C GLY A 225 17.91 4.89 -0.19
N HIS A 226 17.41 5.91 0.50
CA HIS A 226 16.02 5.97 0.91
C HIS A 226 15.12 6.36 -0.27
N ILE A 227 14.26 5.44 -0.74
CA ILE A 227 13.40 5.62 -1.91
C ILE A 227 11.94 5.21 -1.68
N VAL A 228 11.62 4.66 -0.50
CA VAL A 228 10.28 4.19 -0.10
C VAL A 228 9.72 3.13 -1.07
N PRO A 229 10.31 1.91 -1.15
CA PRO A 229 9.81 0.83 -2.00
C PRO A 229 8.49 0.30 -1.45
N THR A 230 7.42 0.35 -2.25
CA THR A 230 6.04 0.04 -1.82
C THR A 230 5.44 -1.16 -2.50
N SER A 231 5.80 -1.42 -3.75
CA SER A 231 5.08 -2.38 -4.58
C SER A 231 6.00 -3.47 -5.10
N ILE A 232 5.47 -4.70 -5.17
CA ILE A 232 6.21 -5.87 -5.64
C ILE A 232 5.32 -6.72 -6.56
N ALA A 233 5.89 -7.15 -7.68
CA ALA A 233 5.31 -8.15 -8.57
C ALA A 233 6.39 -9.14 -9.00
N VAL A 234 5.98 -10.34 -9.41
CA VAL A 234 6.90 -11.37 -9.95
C VAL A 234 6.37 -11.86 -11.28
N ASN A 235 7.25 -11.91 -12.27
CA ASN A 235 6.96 -12.51 -13.57
C ASN A 235 8.21 -13.23 -14.09
N ASP A 236 8.04 -14.46 -14.56
CA ASP A 236 9.13 -15.32 -15.07
C ASP A 236 10.33 -15.41 -14.11
N GLY A 237 10.08 -15.56 -12.80
CA GLY A 237 11.10 -15.63 -11.76
C GLY A 237 11.89 -14.35 -11.51
N ARG A 238 11.49 -13.23 -12.12
CA ARG A 238 12.05 -11.89 -11.89
C ARG A 238 11.15 -11.08 -10.98
N PHE A 239 11.76 -10.45 -10.00
CA PHE A 239 11.07 -9.53 -9.10
C PHE A 239 11.08 -8.10 -9.69
N TYR A 240 9.94 -7.42 -9.58
CA TYR A 240 9.76 -6.02 -9.95
C TYR A 240 9.33 -5.26 -8.71
N ILE A 241 10.08 -4.20 -8.35
CA ILE A 241 9.82 -3.39 -7.16
C ILE A 241 9.69 -1.94 -7.60
N GLY A 242 8.53 -1.35 -7.32
CA GLY A 242 8.25 0.06 -7.52
C GLY A 242 8.37 0.84 -6.21
N ASN A 243 8.64 2.14 -6.30
CA ASN A 243 8.78 3.00 -5.14
C ASN A 243 7.80 4.18 -5.16
N LEU A 244 7.36 4.58 -3.98
CA LEU A 244 6.54 5.78 -3.78
C LEU A 244 7.32 7.07 -4.09
N GLY A 245 8.59 7.11 -3.70
CA GLY A 245 9.41 8.31 -3.73
C GLY A 245 9.33 9.10 -2.41
N LEU A 246 9.99 10.24 -2.37
CA LEU A 246 10.09 11.07 -1.17
C LEU A 246 9.10 12.24 -1.22
N PHE A 247 8.56 12.61 -0.07
CA PHE A 247 7.74 13.82 0.06
C PHE A 247 8.61 15.07 0.28
N PRO A 248 8.25 16.22 -0.29
CA PRO A 248 7.15 16.46 -1.24
C PRO A 248 7.42 15.82 -2.61
N ILE A 249 6.36 15.28 -3.23
CA ILE A 249 6.49 14.53 -4.49
C ILE A 249 7.04 15.39 -5.63
N THR A 250 7.98 14.79 -6.36
CA THR A 250 8.44 15.28 -7.67
C THR A 250 7.89 14.32 -8.73
N PRO A 251 7.10 14.81 -9.69
CA PRO A 251 6.59 13.97 -10.79
C PRO A 251 7.73 13.25 -11.52
N GLU A 252 7.45 12.03 -11.98
CA GLU A 252 8.38 11.16 -12.72
C GLU A 252 9.66 10.76 -11.94
N SER A 253 9.69 10.99 -10.61
CA SER A 253 10.84 10.63 -9.76
C SER A 253 10.83 9.17 -9.29
N SER A 254 9.69 8.48 -9.41
CA SER A 254 9.58 7.07 -9.07
C SER A 254 10.08 6.17 -10.19
N LYS A 255 10.45 4.97 -9.84
CA LYS A 255 10.98 3.96 -10.77
C LYS A 255 10.48 2.57 -10.42
N ILE A 256 10.53 1.68 -11.40
CA ILE A 256 10.35 0.24 -11.21
C ILE A 256 11.70 -0.43 -11.44
N MET A 257 12.20 -1.08 -10.42
CA MET A 257 13.44 -1.83 -10.41
C MET A 257 13.15 -3.31 -10.69
N SER A 258 13.96 -3.95 -11.51
CA SER A 258 13.88 -5.39 -11.74
C SER A 258 15.08 -6.10 -11.12
N PHE A 259 14.81 -7.24 -10.46
CA PHE A 259 15.82 -8.05 -9.80
C PHE A 259 15.73 -9.50 -10.29
N ASN A 260 16.87 -10.07 -10.65
CA ASN A 260 16.96 -11.49 -10.93
C ASN A 260 17.33 -12.26 -9.66
N ILE A 261 16.78 -13.44 -9.49
CA ILE A 261 17.29 -14.39 -8.50
C ILE A 261 18.69 -14.79 -8.96
N GLY A 262 19.71 -14.35 -8.21
CA GLY A 262 21.09 -14.67 -8.51
C GLY A 262 21.34 -16.17 -8.31
N ALA A 263 21.60 -16.91 -9.40
CA ALA A 263 22.22 -18.20 -9.26
C ALA A 263 23.60 -17.99 -8.62
N CYS A 264 23.95 -18.81 -7.63
CA CYS A 264 25.31 -18.83 -7.11
C CYS A 264 26.26 -19.16 -8.27
N PRO A 265 27.23 -18.29 -8.63
CA PRO A 265 28.02 -18.47 -9.84
C PRO A 265 28.97 -19.68 -9.82
N TRP A 266 29.06 -20.38 -8.67
CA TRP A 266 30.00 -21.50 -8.50
C TRP A 266 29.32 -22.69 -7.79
N PRO A 267 28.56 -23.52 -8.52
CA PRO A 267 28.14 -24.79 -7.94
C PRO A 267 29.34 -25.74 -7.87
N PHE A 268 29.78 -26.08 -6.67
CA PHE A 268 30.54 -27.30 -6.34
C PHE A 268 32.03 -27.45 -6.65
N LEU A 269 32.81 -26.45 -7.01
CA LEU A 269 34.24 -26.73 -7.28
C LEU A 269 35.18 -26.59 -6.06
N PHE A 270 34.80 -25.94 -4.97
CA PHE A 270 35.71 -25.76 -3.81
C PHE A 270 35.02 -25.84 -2.42
N GLY A 271 33.89 -26.48 -2.26
CA GLY A 271 33.30 -26.72 -0.93
C GLY A 271 32.83 -25.46 -0.18
N PHE A 272 32.91 -24.28 -0.75
CA PHE A 272 32.33 -23.05 -0.23
C PHE A 272 30.95 -22.90 -0.85
N GLY A 273 29.92 -23.41 -0.16
CA GLY A 273 28.55 -23.04 -0.43
C GLY A 273 28.41 -21.51 -0.36
N CYS A 274 27.54 -20.90 -1.16
CA CYS A 274 27.13 -19.53 -0.89
C CYS A 274 26.61 -19.52 0.55
N GLY A 275 27.35 -18.93 1.47
CA GLY A 275 26.94 -18.80 2.86
C GLY A 275 25.61 -18.03 2.94
N ASP A 276 24.91 -18.14 4.05
CA ASP A 276 23.58 -17.57 4.30
C ASP A 276 23.47 -16.04 4.12
N GLU A 277 24.56 -15.34 3.84
CA GLU A 277 24.65 -13.88 3.68
C GLU A 277 24.61 -13.36 2.23
N VAL A 278 24.42 -14.20 1.22
CA VAL A 278 24.43 -13.70 -0.16
C VAL A 278 23.05 -13.26 -0.56
N GLN A 279 22.85 -11.96 -0.73
CA GLN A 279 21.65 -11.40 -1.37
C GLN A 279 21.34 -12.18 -2.65
N LYS A 280 20.27 -12.95 -2.61
CA LYS A 280 19.85 -13.79 -3.76
C LYS A 280 19.33 -12.94 -4.92
N LEU A 281 18.86 -11.72 -4.62
CA LEU A 281 18.31 -10.80 -5.60
C LEU A 281 19.38 -9.80 -6.07
N ARG A 282 19.58 -9.71 -7.37
CA ARG A 282 20.51 -8.76 -8.01
C ARG A 282 19.75 -7.83 -8.92
N LEU A 283 19.96 -6.52 -8.75
CA LEU A 283 19.40 -5.50 -9.63
C LEU A 283 19.83 -5.78 -11.07
N SER A 284 18.87 -5.93 -11.97
CA SER A 284 19.06 -6.18 -13.40
C SER A 284 18.70 -4.98 -14.27
N GLY A 285 17.95 -4.03 -13.75
CA GLY A 285 17.57 -2.80 -14.44
C GLY A 285 16.61 -1.93 -13.66
N SER A 286 16.42 -0.72 -14.14
CA SER A 286 15.43 0.23 -13.60
C SER A 286 14.74 0.96 -14.74
N ARG A 287 13.41 1.13 -14.63
CA ARG A 287 12.60 1.94 -15.53
C ARG A 287 12.12 3.17 -14.76
N TYR A 288 12.42 4.35 -15.27
CA TYR A 288 12.05 5.66 -14.69
C TYR A 288 10.83 6.24 -15.40
N GLY A 289 10.31 7.35 -14.90
CA GLY A 289 9.21 8.11 -15.48
C GLY A 289 7.86 7.83 -14.83
N PHE A 290 7.84 7.14 -13.67
CA PHE A 290 6.65 6.93 -12.86
C PHE A 290 6.55 7.96 -11.73
N THR A 291 5.35 8.11 -11.19
CA THR A 291 5.09 8.99 -10.04
C THR A 291 4.36 8.20 -8.96
N THR A 292 4.91 8.17 -7.74
CA THR A 292 4.25 7.57 -6.55
C THR A 292 3.70 6.15 -6.76
N VAL A 293 4.51 5.22 -7.23
CA VAL A 293 4.06 3.84 -7.49
C VAL A 293 3.72 3.14 -6.18
N VAL A 294 2.48 2.63 -6.03
CA VAL A 294 1.99 1.95 -4.82
C VAL A 294 1.53 0.52 -5.06
N ALA A 295 1.29 0.11 -6.30
CA ALA A 295 1.04 -1.30 -6.62
C ALA A 295 1.56 -1.64 -8.02
N LEU A 296 1.92 -2.91 -8.21
CA LEU A 296 2.35 -3.48 -9.49
C LEU A 296 1.60 -4.79 -9.72
N ASP A 297 1.19 -5.04 -10.96
CA ASP A 297 0.69 -6.35 -11.38
C ASP A 297 0.92 -6.56 -12.88
N PHE A 298 0.96 -7.80 -13.33
CA PHE A 298 1.03 -8.15 -14.74
C PHE A 298 -0.36 -8.47 -15.27
N GLY A 299 -0.73 -7.81 -16.35
CA GLY A 299 -2.01 -8.04 -17.01
C GLY A 299 -2.06 -9.36 -17.79
N PRO A 300 -3.26 -9.78 -18.19
CA PRO A 300 -3.44 -10.97 -19.04
C PRO A 300 -2.79 -10.83 -20.42
N ASP A 301 -2.47 -9.60 -20.84
CA ASP A 301 -1.68 -9.26 -22.04
C ASP A 301 -0.16 -9.41 -21.86
N GLY A 302 0.28 -9.76 -20.65
CA GLY A 302 1.68 -9.91 -20.25
C GLY A 302 2.41 -8.58 -20.04
N LEU A 303 1.70 -7.44 -20.04
CA LEU A 303 2.29 -6.13 -19.80
C LEU A 303 2.29 -5.81 -18.30
N LEU A 304 3.25 -4.97 -17.88
CA LEU A 304 3.35 -4.48 -16.51
C LEU A 304 2.47 -3.25 -16.33
N TYR A 305 1.60 -3.32 -15.33
CA TYR A 305 0.75 -2.21 -14.87
C TYR A 305 1.27 -1.68 -13.55
N ALA A 306 1.20 -0.37 -13.38
CA ALA A 306 1.55 0.32 -12.15
C ALA A 306 0.39 1.22 -11.70
N LEU A 307 0.13 1.22 -10.39
CA LEU A 307 -0.81 2.12 -9.74
C LEU A 307 -0.03 3.27 -9.14
N GLU A 308 -0.36 4.49 -9.55
CA GLU A 308 0.20 5.73 -9.04
C GLU A 308 -0.78 6.40 -8.06
N LEU A 309 -0.29 6.72 -6.86
CA LEU A 309 -1.10 7.29 -5.77
C LEU A 309 -1.60 8.69 -6.09
N ASN A 310 -0.70 9.53 -6.63
CA ASN A 310 -0.97 10.95 -6.87
C ASN A 310 0.04 11.51 -7.87
N ASP A 311 -0.39 12.35 -8.79
CA ASP A 311 0.43 12.96 -9.85
C ASP A 311 0.82 14.41 -9.57
N ALA A 312 0.33 15.04 -8.48
CA ALA A 312 0.59 16.43 -8.18
C ALA A 312 2.02 16.66 -7.66
N ALA A 313 2.72 17.58 -8.28
CA ALA A 313 3.96 18.11 -7.74
C ALA A 313 3.75 18.73 -6.35
N GLY A 314 4.65 18.41 -5.41
CA GLY A 314 4.58 18.93 -4.05
C GLY A 314 3.58 18.25 -3.12
N PHE A 315 2.84 17.21 -3.58
CA PHE A 315 2.02 16.41 -2.67
C PHE A 315 2.86 15.98 -1.43
N PRO A 316 2.35 16.05 -0.18
CA PRO A 316 0.94 16.20 0.22
C PRO A 316 0.42 17.63 0.33
N ALA A 317 1.18 18.66 -0.05
CA ALA A 317 0.67 20.04 -0.10
C ALA A 317 -0.30 20.24 -1.27
N PRO A 318 -1.34 21.11 -1.12
CA PRO A 318 -2.24 21.46 -2.22
C PRO A 318 -1.51 22.18 -3.37
N PRO A 319 -2.01 22.08 -4.63
CA PRO A 319 -3.22 21.36 -5.03
C PRO A 319 -3.01 19.85 -5.01
N PHE A 320 -4.05 19.10 -4.61
CA PHE A 320 -4.02 17.65 -4.67
C PHE A 320 -4.25 17.20 -6.11
N GLY A 321 -3.43 16.28 -6.59
CA GLY A 321 -3.61 15.60 -7.87
C GLY A 321 -4.54 14.40 -7.75
N VAL A 322 -4.47 13.56 -8.74
CA VAL A 322 -5.22 12.32 -8.80
C VAL A 322 -4.29 11.14 -9.01
N GLY A 323 -4.70 9.98 -8.50
CA GLY A 323 -4.05 8.74 -8.83
C GLY A 323 -4.48 8.22 -10.19
N LYS A 324 -3.69 7.33 -10.75
CA LYS A 324 -3.95 6.69 -12.03
C LYS A 324 -3.36 5.29 -12.12
N VAL A 325 -3.88 4.50 -13.04
CA VAL A 325 -3.24 3.27 -13.50
C VAL A 325 -2.52 3.59 -14.80
N VAL A 326 -1.26 3.20 -14.87
CA VAL A 326 -0.46 3.26 -16.09
C VAL A 326 -0.01 1.87 -16.52
N ARG A 327 0.33 1.71 -17.80
CA ARG A 327 0.84 0.47 -18.38
C ARG A 327 2.14 0.73 -19.11
N LEU A 328 3.10 -0.16 -18.97
CA LEU A 328 4.31 -0.16 -19.79
C LEU A 328 4.02 -0.96 -21.07
N ASN A 329 3.92 -0.29 -22.20
CA ASN A 329 3.63 -0.93 -23.48
C ASN A 329 4.84 -1.69 -24.05
N ARG A 330 4.66 -2.43 -25.13
CA ARG A 330 5.74 -3.23 -25.75
C ARG A 330 6.85 -2.40 -26.38
N ALA A 331 6.61 -1.14 -26.71
CA ALA A 331 7.63 -0.20 -27.18
C ALA A 331 8.45 0.38 -26.03
N GLY A 332 7.99 0.18 -24.79
CA GLY A 332 8.59 0.69 -23.59
C GLY A 332 8.05 2.05 -23.16
N ASP A 333 6.95 2.54 -23.72
CA ASP A 333 6.32 3.79 -23.32
C ASP A 333 5.35 3.55 -22.16
N ILE A 334 5.15 4.57 -21.33
CA ILE A 334 4.17 4.58 -20.23
C ILE A 334 2.87 5.18 -20.80
N GLU A 335 1.78 4.43 -20.68
CA GLU A 335 0.45 4.80 -21.18
C GLU A 335 -0.55 4.86 -20.04
N ASP A 336 -1.39 5.89 -19.99
CA ASP A 336 -2.50 5.97 -19.05
C ASP A 336 -3.56 4.92 -19.40
N VAL A 337 -4.00 4.15 -18.41
CA VAL A 337 -5.06 3.12 -18.52
C VAL A 337 -6.34 3.61 -17.88
N ALA A 338 -6.27 4.19 -16.69
CA ALA A 338 -7.39 4.78 -15.99
C ALA A 338 -6.91 5.96 -15.13
N THR A 339 -7.71 7.03 -15.10
CA THR A 339 -7.39 8.28 -14.40
C THR A 339 -8.53 8.70 -13.48
N GLY A 340 -8.30 9.73 -12.65
CA GLY A 340 -9.31 10.26 -11.75
C GLY A 340 -9.49 9.43 -10.48
N LEU A 341 -8.52 8.59 -10.12
CA LEU A 341 -8.53 7.81 -8.89
C LEU A 341 -8.22 8.72 -7.68
N SER A 342 -8.83 8.43 -6.54
CA SER A 342 -8.60 9.20 -5.31
C SER A 342 -7.92 8.33 -4.27
N VAL A 343 -6.67 8.66 -3.95
CA VAL A 343 -5.84 7.92 -2.99
C VAL A 343 -5.94 6.39 -3.20
N PRO A 344 -5.64 5.89 -4.41
CA PRO A 344 -5.66 4.46 -4.67
C PRO A 344 -4.48 3.77 -3.97
N THR A 345 -4.67 2.54 -3.49
CA THR A 345 -3.71 1.90 -2.57
C THR A 345 -3.32 0.47 -2.94
N GLY A 346 -4.10 -0.21 -3.75
CA GLY A 346 -3.82 -1.57 -4.19
C GLY A 346 -4.52 -1.90 -5.50
N MET A 347 -3.99 -2.87 -6.24
CA MET A 347 -4.62 -3.37 -7.47
C MET A 347 -4.33 -4.84 -7.69
N THR A 348 -5.20 -5.51 -8.41
CA THR A 348 -5.02 -6.89 -8.88
C THR A 348 -5.87 -7.17 -10.10
N PHE A 349 -5.40 -8.03 -11.00
CA PHE A 349 -6.20 -8.54 -12.10
C PHE A 349 -7.16 -9.64 -11.63
N GLY A 350 -8.40 -9.56 -12.12
CA GLY A 350 -9.40 -10.60 -11.92
C GLY A 350 -9.31 -11.72 -12.96
N PRO A 351 -9.89 -12.89 -12.64
CA PRO A 351 -9.98 -14.00 -13.59
C PRO A 351 -10.84 -13.67 -14.82
N ASP A 352 -11.59 -12.59 -14.77
CA ASP A 352 -12.42 -12.04 -15.85
C ASP A 352 -11.63 -11.07 -16.76
N GLY A 353 -10.33 -10.85 -16.49
CA GLY A 353 -9.45 -9.97 -17.25
C GLY A 353 -9.58 -8.48 -16.94
N TYR A 354 -10.46 -8.10 -16.02
CA TYR A 354 -10.54 -6.72 -15.54
C TYR A 354 -9.52 -6.46 -14.44
N LEU A 355 -9.12 -5.20 -14.32
CA LEU A 355 -8.30 -4.74 -13.21
C LEU A 355 -9.19 -4.22 -12.08
N TYR A 356 -8.89 -4.62 -10.85
CA TYR A 356 -9.59 -4.18 -9.63
C TYR A 356 -8.66 -3.31 -8.81
N VAL A 357 -9.15 -2.15 -8.34
CA VAL A 357 -8.35 -1.14 -7.65
C VAL A 357 -9.05 -0.69 -6.38
N SER A 358 -8.32 -0.68 -5.27
CA SER A 358 -8.73 -0.04 -4.02
C SER A 358 -8.62 1.47 -4.16
N ASN A 359 -9.75 2.18 -4.01
CA ASN A 359 -9.87 3.63 -4.15
C ASN A 359 -10.38 4.25 -2.85
N PHE A 360 -10.01 5.48 -2.53
CA PHE A 360 -10.23 6.13 -1.24
C PHE A 360 -9.60 5.34 -0.08
N GLY A 361 -8.35 4.93 -0.23
CA GLY A 361 -7.64 4.07 0.72
C GLY A 361 -7.32 4.70 2.07
N ALA A 362 -7.48 6.00 2.24
CA ALA A 362 -7.35 6.73 3.52
C ALA A 362 -8.70 7.25 4.04
N ALA A 363 -9.83 6.64 3.64
CA ALA A 363 -11.16 7.08 4.03
C ALA A 363 -12.02 5.94 4.56
N PRO A 364 -12.94 6.20 5.52
CA PRO A 364 -13.83 5.19 6.09
C PRO A 364 -14.93 4.72 5.11
N SER A 365 -15.01 5.31 3.93
CA SER A 365 -15.99 5.00 2.87
C SER A 365 -15.30 4.67 1.56
N GLY A 366 -14.27 3.84 1.60
CA GLY A 366 -13.52 3.40 0.45
C GLY A 366 -14.32 2.56 -0.54
N GLN A 367 -13.76 2.39 -1.73
CA GLN A 367 -14.38 1.71 -2.87
C GLN A 367 -13.41 0.72 -3.50
N ILE A 368 -13.97 -0.29 -4.17
CA ILE A 368 -13.26 -1.06 -5.18
C ILE A 368 -13.78 -0.65 -6.55
N LEU A 369 -12.86 -0.26 -7.42
CA LEU A 369 -13.15 0.00 -8.82
C LEU A 369 -12.86 -1.24 -9.65
N ARG A 370 -13.65 -1.45 -10.71
CA ARG A 370 -13.43 -2.44 -11.77
C ARG A 370 -13.16 -1.70 -13.07
N ILE A 371 -12.02 -1.95 -13.68
CA ILE A 371 -11.47 -1.18 -14.79
C ILE A 371 -11.28 -2.11 -16.00
N SER A 372 -11.84 -1.73 -17.15
CA SER A 372 -11.54 -2.38 -18.44
C SER A 372 -10.18 -1.88 -18.95
N VAL A 373 -9.30 -2.80 -19.30
CA VAL A 373 -7.95 -2.50 -19.81
C VAL A 373 -7.81 -2.72 -21.32
N HIS A 374 -8.96 -3.00 -22.00
CA HIS A 374 -9.06 -3.27 -23.44
C HIS A 374 -9.52 -2.06 -24.21
#